data_a2e4098db7cd8607ef2650190bddc1f8
#
_entry.id   a2e4098db7cd8607ef2650190bddc1f8
#
_cell.length_a   1.000
_cell.length_b   1.000
_cell.length_c   1.000
_cell.angle_alpha   90.00
_cell.angle_beta   90.00
_cell.angle_gamma   90.00
#
_symmetry.space_group_name_H-M   'P 1'
#
loop_
_entity.id
_entity.type
_entity.pdbx_description
1 polymer ?
#
loop_
_entity_poly.entity_id
_entity_poly.type
_entity_poly.pdbx_seq_one_letter_code
_entity_poly.pdbx_strand_id
1 'polypeptide(L)'
;MSEQAPAFGPCKFPRSRSSVRCFLPGYSWSNIILLPSSDFADEFPNAEVIGTDVSSIQPSWVPPNVKFELDDCNREWTWADSSFDFIHMRLLIGVVQDWHALFRQAYRTCKPGGYVESFVSSAQFTSDDGSVKPGSALDQWGKVFTQGGEKFGRTFNVIEEDLQRSGMEAAGFVDIEIKDIMCPIGLWHKDKEAAEIGMWWKMTIEMDLEGYLNYICSALLGWTPEETKAFAGHVRKEWADPNIHGYVMLRVAWGRKPE
;
A
#
# COMPACT_ATOMS: atom_id res chain seq x y z
N MET A 1 -0.97 -30.68 0.05
CA MET A 1 0.17 -29.75 0.14
C MET A 1 -0.17 -28.64 -0.84
N SER A 2 -0.85 -27.60 -0.38
CA SER A 2 -1.20 -26.43 -1.18
C SER A 2 0.03 -25.54 -1.21
N GLU A 3 0.59 -25.28 -2.39
CA GLU A 3 1.54 -24.21 -2.60
C GLU A 3 0.81 -22.90 -2.22
N GLN A 4 1.11 -22.41 -1.03
CA GLN A 4 0.74 -21.04 -0.68
C GLN A 4 1.49 -20.13 -1.66
N ALA A 5 0.76 -19.33 -2.44
CA ALA A 5 1.35 -18.27 -3.24
C ALA A 5 2.20 -17.39 -2.32
N PRO A 6 3.46 -17.07 -2.68
CA PRO A 6 4.30 -16.23 -1.83
C PRO A 6 3.59 -14.89 -1.59
N ALA A 7 3.66 -14.40 -0.36
CA ALA A 7 3.09 -13.11 0.08
C ALA A 7 3.70 -11.91 -0.68
N PHE A 8 4.79 -12.14 -1.39
CA PHE A 8 5.49 -11.20 -2.28
C PHE A 8 5.21 -11.63 -3.71
N GLY A 9 4.81 -10.68 -4.56
CA GLY A 9 4.37 -10.89 -5.93
C GLY A 9 5.27 -11.80 -6.78
N PRO A 10 4.95 -12.03 -8.06
CA PRO A 10 5.58 -13.04 -8.91
C PRO A 10 7.04 -12.75 -9.29
N CYS A 11 7.67 -11.73 -8.69
CA CYS A 11 9.09 -11.44 -8.91
C CYS A 11 9.96 -12.65 -8.52
N LYS A 12 10.67 -13.22 -9.49
CA LYS A 12 11.66 -14.29 -9.25
C LYS A 12 12.87 -13.69 -8.54
N PHE A 13 12.82 -13.69 -7.21
CA PHE A 13 13.90 -13.17 -6.38
C PHE A 13 15.09 -14.14 -6.37
N PRO A 14 16.34 -13.67 -6.61
CA PRO A 14 17.52 -14.54 -6.51
C PRO A 14 17.75 -14.93 -5.05
N ARG A 15 17.82 -16.24 -4.76
CA ARG A 15 18.00 -16.82 -3.40
C ARG A 15 19.42 -16.65 -2.81
N SER A 16 20.32 -15.90 -3.46
CA SER A 16 21.66 -15.58 -2.95
C SER A 16 21.62 -14.38 -2.00
N ARG A 17 22.70 -14.12 -1.23
CA ARG A 17 22.81 -12.93 -0.36
C ARG A 17 22.33 -11.68 -1.07
N SER A 18 21.28 -11.07 -0.57
CA SER A 18 20.59 -9.96 -1.19
C SER A 18 20.32 -8.86 -0.17
N SER A 19 20.51 -7.62 -0.54
CA SER A 19 20.11 -6.46 0.26
C SER A 19 18.72 -6.01 -0.17
N VAL A 20 17.76 -6.01 0.75
CA VAL A 20 16.36 -5.72 0.49
C VAL A 20 15.91 -4.53 1.31
N ARG A 21 15.14 -3.66 0.70
CA ARG A 21 14.54 -2.53 1.37
C ARG A 21 13.02 -2.56 1.27
N CYS A 22 12.36 -2.38 2.41
CA CYS A 22 10.92 -2.25 2.50
C CYS A 22 10.54 -0.86 3.02
N PHE A 23 9.70 -0.14 2.29
CA PHE A 23 9.08 1.11 2.73
C PHE A 23 7.69 0.85 3.26
N LEU A 24 7.40 1.39 4.45
CA LEU A 24 6.14 1.24 5.15
C LEU A 24 5.50 2.62 5.37
N PRO A 25 4.16 2.74 5.37
CA PRO A 25 3.50 4.01 5.61
C PRO A 25 3.55 4.42 7.08
N GLY A 26 3.81 5.70 7.36
CA GLY A 26 3.97 6.29 8.68
C GLY A 26 2.68 6.55 9.48
N TYR A 27 1.62 5.79 9.25
CA TYR A 27 0.38 5.89 10.02
C TYR A 27 0.13 4.63 10.84
N SER A 28 -0.50 4.81 12.01
CA SER A 28 -0.77 3.84 13.10
C SER A 28 -1.48 2.51 12.72
N TRP A 29 -1.23 1.97 11.58
CA TRP A 29 -1.75 0.69 11.07
C TRP A 29 -0.90 -0.50 11.51
N SER A 30 -0.32 -0.36 12.62
CA SER A 30 0.93 -0.88 13.13
C SER A 30 1.13 -2.39 13.17
N ASN A 31 0.12 -3.23 13.12
CA ASN A 31 0.35 -4.67 13.37
C ASN A 31 0.31 -5.56 12.12
N ILE A 32 -0.27 -5.09 11.01
CA ILE A 32 -0.39 -5.89 9.77
C ILE A 32 0.66 -5.48 8.72
N ILE A 33 1.24 -4.30 8.85
CA ILE A 33 2.14 -3.70 7.84
C ILE A 33 3.61 -4.01 8.10
N LEU A 34 3.99 -4.29 9.35
CA LEU A 34 5.37 -4.69 9.72
C LEU A 34 5.70 -6.13 9.33
N LEU A 35 4.68 -6.97 9.15
CA LEU A 35 4.83 -8.36 8.74
C LEU A 35 5.63 -8.55 7.44
N PRO A 36 5.46 -7.72 6.36
CA PRO A 36 6.19 -8.00 5.12
C PRO A 36 7.71 -8.04 5.26
N SER A 37 8.31 -7.16 6.07
CA SER A 37 9.77 -7.19 6.26
C SER A 37 10.21 -8.40 7.08
N SER A 38 9.46 -8.76 8.11
CA SER A 38 9.74 -9.94 8.94
C SER A 38 9.47 -11.24 8.20
N ASP A 39 8.32 -11.33 7.51
CA ASP A 39 7.97 -12.51 6.71
C ASP A 39 8.95 -12.73 5.56
N PHE A 40 9.36 -11.63 4.88
CA PHE A 40 10.39 -11.69 3.86
C PHE A 40 11.72 -12.17 4.43
N ALA A 41 12.12 -11.68 5.59
CA ALA A 41 13.37 -12.06 6.24
C ALA A 41 13.37 -13.52 6.68
N ASP A 42 12.24 -14.04 7.15
CA ASP A 42 12.06 -15.45 7.52
C ASP A 42 12.10 -16.35 6.27
N GLU A 43 11.51 -15.93 5.16
CA GLU A 43 11.54 -16.65 3.89
C GLU A 43 12.95 -16.64 3.25
N PHE A 44 13.69 -15.52 3.43
CA PHE A 44 15.03 -15.31 2.86
C PHE A 44 16.09 -15.07 3.94
N PRO A 45 16.47 -16.07 4.74
CA PRO A 45 17.34 -15.89 5.90
C PRO A 45 18.78 -15.42 5.56
N ASN A 46 19.18 -15.47 4.30
CA ASN A 46 20.46 -14.97 3.81
C ASN A 46 20.39 -13.51 3.31
N ALA A 47 19.19 -12.91 3.24
CA ALA A 47 19.02 -11.52 2.86
C ALA A 47 19.27 -10.60 4.06
N GLU A 48 19.87 -9.44 3.82
CA GLU A 48 19.83 -8.33 4.77
C GLU A 48 18.60 -7.46 4.42
N VAL A 49 17.66 -7.36 5.36
CA VAL A 49 16.41 -6.63 5.16
C VAL A 49 16.43 -5.34 5.96
N ILE A 50 16.14 -4.23 5.29
CA ILE A 50 16.02 -2.91 5.93
C ILE A 50 14.58 -2.44 5.77
N GLY A 51 13.83 -2.38 6.87
CA GLY A 51 12.51 -1.78 6.94
C GLY A 51 12.62 -0.30 7.30
N THR A 52 11.79 0.54 6.66
CA THR A 52 11.83 2.00 6.88
C THR A 52 10.44 2.54 7.12
N ASP A 53 10.31 3.39 8.12
CA ASP A 53 9.09 4.12 8.45
C ASP A 53 9.45 5.47 9.05
N VAL A 54 8.55 6.46 8.98
CA VAL A 54 8.71 7.76 9.66
C VAL A 54 8.42 7.69 11.15
N SER A 55 7.76 6.62 11.61
CA SER A 55 7.36 6.39 13.00
C SER A 55 8.08 5.20 13.60
N SER A 56 8.43 5.27 14.88
CA SER A 56 9.04 4.15 15.63
C SER A 56 7.98 3.17 16.14
N ILE A 57 7.28 2.51 15.22
CA ILE A 57 6.21 1.55 15.51
C ILE A 57 6.66 0.08 15.40
N GLN A 58 7.93 -0.13 15.20
CA GLN A 58 8.52 -1.45 14.95
C GLN A 58 8.42 -2.34 16.19
N PRO A 59 8.17 -3.67 16.01
CA PRO A 59 8.14 -4.59 17.13
C PRO A 59 9.52 -4.70 17.79
N SER A 60 9.53 -4.96 19.09
CA SER A 60 10.76 -5.16 19.86
C SER A 60 11.49 -6.47 19.52
N TRP A 61 10.78 -7.42 18.92
CA TRP A 61 11.34 -8.69 18.46
C TRP A 61 11.22 -8.80 16.95
N VAL A 62 12.35 -9.02 16.28
CA VAL A 62 12.46 -9.14 14.82
C VAL A 62 13.46 -10.23 14.45
N PRO A 63 13.36 -10.83 13.26
CA PRO A 63 14.37 -11.74 12.74
C PRO A 63 15.78 -11.11 12.75
N PRO A 64 16.84 -11.90 12.96
CA PRO A 64 18.20 -11.37 13.13
C PRO A 64 18.77 -10.69 11.88
N ASN A 65 18.17 -10.92 10.72
CA ASN A 65 18.54 -10.34 9.43
C ASN A 65 17.68 -9.12 9.05
N VAL A 66 16.86 -8.61 9.99
CA VAL A 66 16.05 -7.37 9.80
C VAL A 66 16.64 -6.23 10.62
N LYS A 67 16.71 -5.05 10.02
CA LYS A 67 16.96 -3.78 10.70
C LYS A 67 15.84 -2.81 10.34
N PHE A 68 15.44 -1.97 11.30
CA PHE A 68 14.51 -0.87 11.05
C PHE A 68 15.23 0.47 11.20
N GLU A 69 14.93 1.37 10.27
CA GLU A 69 15.44 2.73 10.24
C GLU A 69 14.28 3.72 10.20
N LEU A 70 14.41 4.83 10.95
CA LEU A 70 13.47 5.95 10.85
C LEU A 70 13.89 6.82 9.67
N ASP A 71 13.05 6.88 8.64
CA ASP A 71 13.33 7.66 7.46
C ASP A 71 12.03 8.07 6.73
N ASP A 72 12.09 9.20 6.03
CA ASP A 72 10.99 9.75 5.22
C ASP A 72 11.26 9.50 3.75
N CYS A 73 10.43 8.68 3.12
CA CYS A 73 10.55 8.35 1.69
C CYS A 73 10.46 9.57 0.75
N ASN A 74 9.96 10.71 1.23
CA ASN A 74 9.88 11.96 0.47
C ASN A 74 11.18 12.76 0.49
N ARG A 75 12.12 12.41 1.36
CA ARG A 75 13.44 13.06 1.42
C ARG A 75 14.44 12.37 0.50
N GLU A 76 15.57 13.01 0.29
CA GLU A 76 16.68 12.38 -0.42
C GLU A 76 17.21 11.18 0.36
N TRP A 77 17.27 10.02 -0.30
CA TRP A 77 17.73 8.81 0.34
C TRP A 77 19.23 8.81 0.55
N THR A 78 19.66 8.51 1.75
CA THR A 78 21.07 8.57 2.17
C THR A 78 21.89 7.35 1.73
N TRP A 79 21.26 6.32 1.17
CA TRP A 79 21.95 5.12 0.69
C TRP A 79 22.73 5.38 -0.58
N ALA A 80 23.86 4.66 -0.68
CA ALA A 80 24.71 4.71 -1.85
C ALA A 80 23.98 4.17 -3.10
N ASP A 81 24.45 4.56 -4.26
CA ASP A 81 23.98 4.03 -5.54
C ASP A 81 24.18 2.51 -5.59
N SER A 82 23.26 1.81 -6.22
CA SER A 82 23.33 0.36 -6.41
C SER A 82 23.53 -0.44 -5.10
N SER A 83 22.80 -0.09 -4.04
CA SER A 83 22.88 -0.73 -2.73
C SER A 83 21.96 -1.94 -2.60
N PHE A 84 20.79 -1.93 -3.26
CA PHE A 84 19.73 -2.90 -3.03
C PHE A 84 19.48 -3.78 -4.24
N ASP A 85 19.31 -5.08 -3.99
CA ASP A 85 18.89 -6.05 -5.01
C ASP A 85 17.39 -6.00 -5.26
N PHE A 86 16.62 -5.62 -4.21
CA PHE A 86 15.17 -5.51 -4.26
C PHE A 86 14.67 -4.35 -3.39
N ILE A 87 13.72 -3.58 -3.90
CA ILE A 87 13.08 -2.47 -3.19
C ILE A 87 11.57 -2.71 -3.22
N HIS A 88 10.95 -2.86 -2.05
CA HIS A 88 9.52 -3.05 -1.90
C HIS A 88 8.88 -1.83 -1.26
N MET A 89 7.84 -1.31 -1.90
CA MET A 89 7.04 -0.17 -1.43
C MET A 89 5.60 -0.62 -1.22
N ARG A 90 5.05 -0.40 -0.03
CA ARG A 90 3.70 -0.89 0.28
C ARG A 90 2.82 0.21 0.86
N LEU A 91 1.64 0.39 0.26
CA LEU A 91 0.56 1.26 0.74
C LEU A 91 0.99 2.72 1.02
N LEU A 92 1.88 3.27 0.20
CA LEU A 92 2.35 4.66 0.31
C LEU A 92 1.37 5.70 -0.29
N ILE A 93 0.13 5.30 -0.55
CA ILE A 93 -0.95 6.17 -1.02
C ILE A 93 -1.18 7.32 -0.02
N GLY A 94 -1.30 8.54 -0.50
CA GLY A 94 -1.45 9.74 0.33
C GLY A 94 -0.21 10.12 1.17
N VAL A 95 0.89 9.36 1.07
CA VAL A 95 2.16 9.63 1.76
C VAL A 95 3.15 10.30 0.83
N VAL A 96 3.28 9.81 -0.40
CA VAL A 96 4.25 10.26 -1.38
C VAL A 96 3.85 11.61 -1.98
N GLN A 97 4.79 12.57 -1.97
CA GLN A 97 4.60 13.90 -2.57
C GLN A 97 4.84 13.87 -4.09
N ASP A 98 5.90 13.20 -4.51
CA ASP A 98 6.29 13.06 -5.93
C ASP A 98 6.67 11.60 -6.20
N TRP A 99 5.76 10.86 -6.84
CA TRP A 99 5.95 9.46 -7.20
C TRP A 99 7.11 9.27 -8.19
N HIS A 100 7.30 10.22 -9.11
CA HIS A 100 8.42 10.17 -10.04
C HIS A 100 9.76 10.36 -9.33
N ALA A 101 9.83 11.26 -8.34
CA ALA A 101 11.03 11.43 -7.51
C ALA A 101 11.32 10.16 -6.69
N LEU A 102 10.28 9.54 -6.11
CA LEU A 102 10.41 8.29 -5.38
C LEU A 102 11.01 7.18 -6.26
N PHE A 103 10.49 6.97 -7.47
CA PHE A 103 11.02 5.96 -8.39
C PHE A 103 12.41 6.30 -8.91
N ARG A 104 12.75 7.58 -9.09
CA ARG A 104 14.15 7.98 -9.41
C ARG A 104 15.12 7.60 -8.29
N GLN A 105 14.75 7.78 -7.02
CA GLN A 105 15.57 7.35 -5.89
C GLN A 105 15.68 5.84 -5.79
N ALA A 106 14.58 5.12 -6.02
CA ALA A 106 14.59 3.67 -6.10
C ALA A 106 15.51 3.18 -7.23
N TYR A 107 15.43 3.79 -8.40
CA TYR A 107 16.32 3.45 -9.53
C TYR A 107 17.80 3.68 -9.19
N ARG A 108 18.13 4.81 -8.59
CA ARG A 108 19.49 5.12 -8.17
C ARG A 108 20.05 4.07 -7.22
N THR A 109 19.29 3.72 -6.20
CA THR A 109 19.74 2.82 -5.13
C THR A 109 19.57 1.32 -5.47
N CYS A 110 18.75 0.96 -6.46
CA CYS A 110 18.65 -0.39 -6.98
C CYS A 110 19.91 -0.76 -7.77
N LYS A 111 20.41 -2.00 -7.59
CA LYS A 111 21.51 -2.54 -8.38
C LYS A 111 21.10 -2.79 -9.83
N PRO A 112 22.02 -2.74 -10.82
CA PRO A 112 21.77 -3.31 -12.13
C PRO A 112 21.25 -4.75 -12.02
N GLY A 113 20.24 -5.10 -12.81
CA GLY A 113 19.53 -6.39 -12.72
C GLY A 113 18.57 -6.54 -11.54
N GLY A 114 18.58 -5.63 -10.57
CA GLY A 114 17.69 -5.62 -9.41
C GLY A 114 16.26 -5.15 -9.74
N TYR A 115 15.34 -5.30 -8.80
CA TYR A 115 13.92 -5.04 -8.98
C TYR A 115 13.37 -4.00 -7.99
N VAL A 116 12.38 -3.25 -8.45
CA VAL A 116 11.47 -2.48 -7.60
C VAL A 116 10.07 -3.09 -7.69
N GLU A 117 9.37 -3.16 -6.58
CA GLU A 117 7.96 -3.55 -6.50
C GLU A 117 7.19 -2.51 -5.68
N SER A 118 6.02 -2.11 -6.16
CA SER A 118 5.13 -1.18 -5.49
C SER A 118 3.73 -1.77 -5.40
N PHE A 119 3.23 -1.92 -4.16
CA PHE A 119 1.88 -2.36 -3.87
C PHE A 119 1.05 -1.20 -3.32
N VAL A 120 -0.07 -0.91 -3.96
CA VAL A 120 -1.01 0.13 -3.52
C VAL A 120 -2.45 -0.37 -3.57
N SER A 121 -3.35 0.31 -2.85
CA SER A 121 -4.79 0.16 -3.01
C SER A 121 -5.36 1.42 -3.64
N SER A 122 -6.46 1.28 -4.40
CA SER A 122 -7.31 2.43 -4.70
C SER A 122 -7.99 2.94 -3.43
N ALA A 123 -8.21 4.24 -3.34
CA ALA A 123 -9.09 4.83 -2.35
C ALA A 123 -10.57 4.75 -2.77
N GLN A 124 -10.86 4.32 -4.00
CA GLN A 124 -12.21 4.27 -4.54
C GLN A 124 -12.88 2.92 -4.23
N PHE A 125 -14.06 2.95 -3.61
CA PHE A 125 -14.93 1.78 -3.56
C PHE A 125 -15.81 1.74 -4.81
N THR A 126 -15.93 0.57 -5.40
CA THR A 126 -16.78 0.35 -6.57
C THR A 126 -17.52 -0.99 -6.46
N SER A 127 -18.43 -1.27 -7.38
CA SER A 127 -19.12 -2.55 -7.50
C SER A 127 -19.51 -2.80 -8.96
N ASP A 128 -19.45 -4.05 -9.41
CA ASP A 128 -19.81 -4.43 -10.78
C ASP A 128 -21.32 -4.44 -11.01
N ASP A 129 -22.09 -4.71 -9.96
CA ASP A 129 -23.56 -4.78 -10.00
C ASP A 129 -24.25 -3.44 -9.68
N GLY A 130 -23.47 -2.38 -9.47
CA GLY A 130 -23.99 -1.07 -9.11
C GLY A 130 -24.60 -1.01 -7.71
N SER A 131 -24.24 -1.92 -6.80
CA SER A 131 -24.70 -1.88 -5.40
C SER A 131 -24.06 -0.72 -4.60
N VAL A 132 -22.86 -0.31 -4.94
CA VAL A 132 -22.29 0.97 -4.49
C VAL A 132 -22.94 2.08 -5.30
N LYS A 133 -23.88 2.80 -4.69
CA LYS A 133 -24.68 3.82 -5.37
C LYS A 133 -23.96 5.17 -5.43
N PRO A 134 -24.13 5.96 -6.51
CA PRO A 134 -23.69 7.34 -6.52
C PRO A 134 -24.28 8.12 -5.34
N GLY A 135 -23.43 8.81 -4.58
CA GLY A 135 -23.81 9.56 -3.37
C GLY A 135 -23.90 8.70 -2.09
N SER A 136 -23.69 7.39 -2.16
CA SER A 136 -23.55 6.55 -0.96
C SER A 136 -22.29 6.89 -0.17
N ALA A 137 -22.17 6.40 1.06
CA ALA A 137 -20.98 6.65 1.87
C ALA A 137 -19.72 6.04 1.27
N LEU A 138 -19.83 4.86 0.65
CA LEU A 138 -18.72 4.23 -0.04
C LEU A 138 -18.29 4.99 -1.30
N ASP A 139 -19.24 5.51 -2.09
CA ASP A 139 -18.93 6.40 -3.23
C ASP A 139 -18.29 7.72 -2.76
N GLN A 140 -18.74 8.27 -1.63
CA GLN A 140 -18.17 9.50 -1.06
C GLN A 140 -16.77 9.28 -0.47
N TRP A 141 -16.44 8.08 0.00
CA TRP A 141 -15.15 7.76 0.59
C TRP A 141 -13.98 8.17 -0.32
N GLY A 142 -13.97 7.69 -1.55
CA GLY A 142 -12.92 8.03 -2.51
C GLY A 142 -12.83 9.53 -2.79
N LYS A 143 -13.98 10.21 -2.88
CA LYS A 143 -14.04 11.68 -3.09
C LYS A 143 -13.45 12.45 -1.92
N VAL A 144 -13.71 12.00 -0.68
CA VAL A 144 -13.16 12.61 0.54
C VAL A 144 -11.63 12.51 0.52
N PHE A 145 -11.08 11.33 0.19
CA PHE A 145 -9.63 11.16 0.13
C PHE A 145 -9.00 11.92 -1.04
N THR A 146 -9.63 11.94 -2.21
CA THR A 146 -9.16 12.73 -3.36
C THR A 146 -9.08 14.21 -3.02
N GLN A 147 -10.17 14.79 -2.50
CA GLN A 147 -10.24 16.21 -2.13
C GLN A 147 -9.27 16.57 -0.99
N GLY A 148 -9.15 15.70 0.01
CA GLY A 148 -8.18 15.86 1.08
C GLY A 148 -6.74 15.81 0.56
N GLY A 149 -6.46 14.89 -0.35
CA GLY A 149 -5.17 14.75 -1.00
C GLY A 149 -4.78 15.99 -1.80
N GLU A 150 -5.69 16.56 -2.59
CA GLU A 150 -5.47 17.81 -3.32
C GLU A 150 -5.07 18.96 -2.38
N LYS A 151 -5.74 19.10 -1.23
CA LYS A 151 -5.40 20.11 -0.22
C LYS A 151 -4.07 19.83 0.47
N PHE A 152 -3.72 18.57 0.63
CA PHE A 152 -2.48 18.13 1.26
C PHE A 152 -1.28 18.13 0.29
N GLY A 153 -1.53 18.28 -1.02
CA GLY A 153 -0.50 18.18 -2.06
C GLY A 153 0.03 16.77 -2.28
N ARG A 154 -0.82 15.74 -2.04
CA ARG A 154 -0.49 14.32 -2.21
C ARG A 154 -1.68 13.59 -2.79
N THR A 155 -1.46 12.78 -3.82
CA THR A 155 -2.56 12.05 -4.46
C THR A 155 -2.93 10.77 -3.71
N PHE A 156 -4.23 10.47 -3.71
CA PHE A 156 -4.79 9.17 -3.36
C PHE A 156 -5.22 8.38 -4.60
N ASN A 157 -5.05 8.95 -5.81
CA ASN A 157 -5.47 8.36 -7.08
C ASN A 157 -4.28 7.71 -7.83
N VAL A 158 -3.42 7.00 -7.11
CA VAL A 158 -2.17 6.43 -7.65
C VAL A 158 -2.43 5.45 -8.78
N ILE A 159 -3.49 4.64 -8.66
CA ILE A 159 -3.91 3.66 -9.67
C ILE A 159 -4.57 4.39 -10.83
N GLU A 160 -5.49 5.30 -10.56
CA GLU A 160 -6.27 6.04 -11.54
C GLU A 160 -5.39 6.94 -12.42
N GLU A 161 -4.33 7.49 -11.85
CA GLU A 161 -3.33 8.33 -12.54
C GLU A 161 -2.14 7.53 -13.11
N ASP A 162 -2.15 6.21 -12.97
CA ASP A 162 -1.11 5.27 -13.41
C ASP A 162 0.32 5.67 -12.99
N LEU A 163 0.46 6.19 -11.78
CA LEU A 163 1.72 6.77 -11.27
C LEU A 163 2.81 5.72 -11.02
N GLN A 164 2.44 4.47 -10.78
CA GLN A 164 3.42 3.40 -10.61
C GLN A 164 4.13 3.11 -11.95
N ARG A 165 3.37 2.91 -13.04
CA ARG A 165 3.94 2.66 -14.37
C ARG A 165 4.72 3.87 -14.86
N SER A 166 4.08 5.03 -14.92
CA SER A 166 4.70 6.24 -15.46
C SER A 166 5.95 6.65 -14.67
N GLY A 167 5.93 6.49 -13.34
CA GLY A 167 7.08 6.75 -12.49
C GLY A 167 8.26 5.79 -12.71
N MET A 168 7.97 4.48 -12.87
CA MET A 168 8.99 3.47 -13.19
C MET A 168 9.60 3.71 -14.58
N GLU A 169 8.75 3.95 -15.60
CA GLU A 169 9.21 4.25 -16.97
C GLU A 169 10.09 5.49 -17.01
N ALA A 170 9.65 6.58 -16.37
CA ALA A 170 10.41 7.84 -16.31
C ALA A 170 11.73 7.69 -15.55
N ALA A 171 11.83 6.78 -14.59
CA ALA A 171 13.07 6.48 -13.86
C ALA A 171 14.04 5.61 -14.66
N GLY A 172 13.58 4.89 -15.69
CA GLY A 172 14.39 4.02 -16.54
C GLY A 172 14.31 2.53 -16.22
N PHE A 173 13.34 2.09 -15.40
CA PHE A 173 13.05 0.66 -15.22
C PHE A 173 12.49 0.08 -16.53
N VAL A 174 12.79 -1.19 -16.74
CA VAL A 174 12.33 -2.00 -17.89
C VAL A 174 11.56 -3.23 -17.39
N ASP A 175 10.97 -3.99 -18.33
CA ASP A 175 10.19 -5.19 -18.02
C ASP A 175 9.11 -4.90 -16.95
N ILE A 176 8.44 -3.74 -17.12
CA ILE A 176 7.43 -3.29 -16.15
C ILE A 176 6.17 -4.09 -16.35
N GLU A 177 5.76 -4.77 -15.29
CA GLU A 177 4.52 -5.52 -15.24
C GLU A 177 3.58 -4.97 -14.17
N ILE A 178 2.28 -5.06 -14.42
CA ILE A 178 1.22 -4.63 -13.50
C ILE A 178 0.22 -5.75 -13.34
N LYS A 179 -0.16 -5.99 -12.09
CA LYS A 179 -1.24 -6.91 -11.74
C LYS A 179 -2.27 -6.19 -10.88
N ASP A 180 -3.47 -6.08 -11.41
CA ASP A 180 -4.63 -5.57 -10.68
C ASP A 180 -5.39 -6.74 -10.03
N ILE A 181 -5.81 -6.56 -8.78
CA ILE A 181 -6.47 -7.56 -7.96
C ILE A 181 -7.71 -6.92 -7.33
N MET A 182 -8.88 -7.46 -7.62
CA MET A 182 -10.10 -7.05 -6.95
C MET A 182 -10.09 -7.58 -5.51
N CYS A 183 -10.20 -6.67 -4.54
CA CYS A 183 -10.30 -7.01 -3.13
C CYS A 183 -11.72 -6.69 -2.64
N PRO A 184 -12.58 -7.68 -2.40
CA PRO A 184 -13.92 -7.45 -1.88
C PRO A 184 -13.84 -6.84 -0.48
N ILE A 185 -14.87 -6.11 -0.06
CA ILE A 185 -14.99 -5.59 1.30
C ILE A 185 -16.00 -6.44 2.05
N GLY A 186 -15.50 -7.26 2.98
CA GLY A 186 -16.33 -8.22 3.73
C GLY A 186 -16.45 -9.60 3.06
N LEU A 187 -17.46 -10.37 3.46
CA LEU A 187 -17.59 -11.80 3.14
C LEU A 187 -18.52 -12.09 1.94
N TRP A 188 -18.90 -11.11 1.15
CA TRP A 188 -19.92 -11.27 0.11
C TRP A 188 -19.44 -12.08 -1.11
N HIS A 189 -18.13 -12.17 -1.35
CA HIS A 189 -17.59 -12.84 -2.52
C HIS A 189 -17.78 -14.37 -2.45
N LYS A 190 -18.09 -15.00 -3.60
CA LYS A 190 -18.37 -16.46 -3.67
C LYS A 190 -17.13 -17.31 -3.49
N ASP A 191 -15.98 -16.82 -3.97
CA ASP A 191 -14.70 -17.45 -3.71
C ASP A 191 -14.30 -17.22 -2.25
N LYS A 192 -13.98 -18.31 -1.55
CA LYS A 192 -13.72 -18.28 -0.10
C LYS A 192 -12.43 -17.56 0.26
N GLU A 193 -11.38 -17.68 -0.56
CA GLU A 193 -10.10 -17.03 -0.33
C GLU A 193 -10.24 -15.52 -0.50
N ALA A 194 -10.91 -15.08 -1.57
CA ALA A 194 -11.21 -13.67 -1.78
C ALA A 194 -12.09 -13.09 -0.67
N ALA A 195 -13.11 -13.84 -0.22
CA ALA A 195 -13.97 -13.42 0.91
C ALA A 195 -13.18 -13.30 2.23
N GLU A 196 -12.25 -14.21 2.50
CA GLU A 196 -11.39 -14.15 3.69
C GLU A 196 -10.46 -12.93 3.63
N ILE A 197 -9.81 -12.68 2.50
CA ILE A 197 -9.00 -11.47 2.28
C ILE A 197 -9.86 -10.22 2.50
N GLY A 198 -11.06 -10.20 1.93
CA GLY A 198 -12.00 -9.08 2.08
C GLY A 198 -12.46 -8.85 3.52
N MET A 199 -12.63 -9.91 4.29
CA MET A 199 -12.92 -9.82 5.73
C MET A 199 -11.76 -9.15 6.48
N TRP A 200 -10.54 -9.60 6.25
CA TRP A 200 -9.35 -9.03 6.90
C TRP A 200 -9.14 -7.57 6.50
N TRP A 201 -9.31 -7.24 5.22
CA TRP A 201 -9.22 -5.85 4.75
C TRP A 201 -10.23 -4.95 5.45
N LYS A 202 -11.50 -5.38 5.49
CA LYS A 202 -12.55 -4.65 6.21
C LYS A 202 -12.21 -4.47 7.69
N MET A 203 -11.84 -5.54 8.39
CA MET A 203 -11.48 -5.49 9.81
C MET A 203 -10.34 -4.50 10.06
N THR A 204 -9.33 -4.48 9.22
CA THR A 204 -8.19 -3.57 9.34
C THR A 204 -8.63 -2.11 9.32
N ILE A 205 -9.53 -1.74 8.41
CA ILE A 205 -10.02 -0.36 8.34
C ILE A 205 -11.00 -0.06 9.48
N GLU A 206 -11.86 -1.02 9.85
CA GLU A 206 -12.84 -0.84 10.93
C GLU A 206 -12.19 -0.65 12.30
N MET A 207 -11.01 -1.21 12.55
CA MET A 207 -10.30 -1.07 13.83
C MET A 207 -10.03 0.39 14.21
N ASP A 208 -9.80 1.26 13.22
CA ASP A 208 -9.58 2.69 13.45
C ASP A 208 -10.17 3.55 12.31
N LEU A 209 -11.43 3.31 11.99
CA LEU A 209 -12.10 4.00 10.89
C LEU A 209 -12.12 5.53 11.08
N GLU A 210 -12.34 5.99 12.30
CA GLU A 210 -12.28 7.40 12.65
C GLU A 210 -10.86 7.96 12.52
N GLY A 211 -9.82 7.21 12.90
CA GLY A 211 -8.43 7.63 12.72
C GLY A 211 -8.07 7.85 11.25
N TYR A 212 -8.56 6.96 10.36
CA TYR A 212 -8.42 7.14 8.91
C TYR A 212 -9.05 8.44 8.40
N LEU A 213 -10.20 8.78 8.94
CA LEU A 213 -10.97 9.91 8.48
C LEU A 213 -10.57 11.23 9.14
N ASN A 214 -10.15 11.21 10.43
CA ASN A 214 -9.98 12.42 11.22
C ASN A 214 -9.02 13.42 10.58
N TYR A 215 -7.84 12.99 10.14
CA TYR A 215 -6.89 13.93 9.54
C TYR A 215 -7.43 14.52 8.24
N ILE A 216 -7.96 13.68 7.37
CA ILE A 216 -8.49 14.10 6.06
C ILE A 216 -9.72 14.98 6.24
N CYS A 217 -10.73 14.52 6.98
CA CYS A 217 -11.99 15.23 7.13
C CYS A 217 -11.84 16.49 7.97
N SER A 218 -11.23 16.40 9.15
CA SER A 218 -11.20 17.52 10.09
C SER A 218 -10.07 18.51 9.77
N ALA A 219 -8.82 18.04 9.63
CA ALA A 219 -7.69 18.95 9.45
C ALA A 219 -7.62 19.55 8.04
N LEU A 220 -7.97 18.77 7.00
CA LEU A 220 -7.85 19.22 5.60
C LEU A 220 -9.18 19.73 5.03
N LEU A 221 -10.29 19.03 5.28
CA LEU A 221 -11.58 19.40 4.70
C LEU A 221 -12.41 20.30 5.61
N GLY A 222 -12.05 20.43 6.90
CA GLY A 222 -12.71 21.34 7.86
C GLY A 222 -14.03 20.79 8.40
N TRP A 223 -14.24 19.47 8.36
CA TRP A 223 -15.41 18.84 8.94
C TRP A 223 -15.35 18.86 10.48
N THR A 224 -16.51 18.97 11.10
CA THR A 224 -16.61 18.81 12.55
C THR A 224 -16.40 17.34 12.96
N PRO A 225 -16.03 17.07 14.21
CA PRO A 225 -15.96 15.69 14.73
C PRO A 225 -17.28 14.93 14.57
N GLU A 226 -18.41 15.63 14.73
CA GLU A 226 -19.75 15.06 14.58
C GLU A 226 -20.03 14.63 13.12
N GLU A 227 -19.66 15.46 12.14
CA GLU A 227 -19.78 15.14 10.72
C GLU A 227 -18.90 13.95 10.33
N THR A 228 -17.65 13.93 10.80
CA THR A 228 -16.72 12.81 10.57
C THR A 228 -17.26 11.52 11.17
N LYS A 229 -17.77 11.57 12.40
CA LYS A 229 -18.38 10.41 13.07
C LYS A 229 -19.65 9.92 12.38
N ALA A 230 -20.50 10.85 11.92
CA ALA A 230 -21.69 10.51 11.16
C ALA A 230 -21.34 9.81 9.85
N PHE A 231 -20.35 10.32 9.12
CA PHE A 231 -19.85 9.70 7.89
C PHE A 231 -19.29 8.30 8.14
N ALA A 232 -18.44 8.12 9.16
CA ALA A 232 -17.94 6.81 9.57
C ALA A 232 -19.09 5.83 9.91
N GLY A 233 -20.14 6.32 10.57
CA GLY A 233 -21.34 5.53 10.86
C GLY A 233 -22.07 5.07 9.59
N HIS A 234 -22.17 5.91 8.57
CA HIS A 234 -22.75 5.55 7.28
C HIS A 234 -21.89 4.52 6.53
N VAL A 235 -20.57 4.69 6.53
CA VAL A 235 -19.64 3.71 5.94
C VAL A 235 -19.80 2.33 6.60
N ARG A 236 -19.81 2.26 7.95
CA ARG A 236 -20.04 1.01 8.67
C ARG A 236 -21.37 0.36 8.33
N LYS A 237 -22.43 1.17 8.20
CA LYS A 237 -23.76 0.67 7.84
C LYS A 237 -23.75 0.05 6.44
N GLU A 238 -23.13 0.69 5.46
CA GLU A 238 -23.03 0.15 4.11
C GLU A 238 -22.16 -1.11 4.06
N TRP A 239 -21.07 -1.18 4.81
CA TRP A 239 -20.24 -2.39 4.93
C TRP A 239 -20.95 -3.56 5.62
N ALA A 240 -21.95 -3.29 6.44
CA ALA A 240 -22.76 -4.32 7.10
C ALA A 240 -23.92 -4.81 6.24
N ASP A 241 -24.26 -4.12 5.14
CA ASP A 241 -25.35 -4.49 4.26
C ASP A 241 -24.89 -5.65 3.32
N PRO A 242 -25.47 -6.84 3.43
CA PRO A 242 -25.09 -7.99 2.58
C PRO A 242 -25.46 -7.82 1.10
N ASN A 243 -26.26 -6.80 0.75
CA ASN A 243 -26.62 -6.49 -0.64
C ASN A 243 -25.64 -5.51 -1.29
N ILE A 244 -24.64 -5.02 -0.58
CA ILE A 244 -23.60 -4.14 -1.13
C ILE A 244 -22.35 -4.97 -1.40
N HIS A 245 -22.04 -5.18 -2.67
CA HIS A 245 -20.92 -5.99 -3.14
C HIS A 245 -19.72 -5.09 -3.52
N GLY A 246 -19.38 -4.20 -2.58
CA GLY A 246 -18.28 -3.26 -2.77
C GLY A 246 -16.91 -3.91 -2.76
N TYR A 247 -15.99 -3.40 -3.57
CA TYR A 247 -14.58 -3.78 -3.56
C TYR A 247 -13.68 -2.58 -3.79
N VAL A 248 -12.39 -2.74 -3.46
CA VAL A 248 -11.31 -1.83 -3.87
C VAL A 248 -10.38 -2.54 -4.84
N MET A 249 -9.75 -1.79 -5.73
CA MET A 249 -8.69 -2.33 -6.57
C MET A 249 -7.36 -2.25 -5.83
N LEU A 250 -6.65 -3.38 -5.75
CA LEU A 250 -5.26 -3.45 -5.34
C LEU A 250 -4.40 -3.57 -6.58
N ARG A 251 -3.26 -2.90 -6.61
CA ARG A 251 -2.30 -2.97 -7.71
C ARG A 251 -0.92 -3.30 -7.20
N VAL A 252 -0.32 -4.32 -7.79
CA VAL A 252 1.11 -4.60 -7.70
C VAL A 252 1.76 -4.22 -9.03
N ALA A 253 2.77 -3.38 -8.98
CA ALA A 253 3.59 -3.03 -10.13
C ALA A 253 5.05 -3.32 -9.80
N TRP A 254 5.78 -3.94 -10.73
CA TRP A 254 7.20 -4.18 -10.55
C TRP A 254 7.96 -3.92 -11.85
N GLY A 255 9.22 -3.58 -11.71
CA GLY A 255 10.10 -3.30 -12.83
C GLY A 255 11.55 -3.65 -12.49
N ARG A 256 12.35 -3.94 -13.51
CA ARG A 256 13.75 -4.31 -13.39
C ARG A 256 14.66 -3.15 -13.81
N LYS A 257 15.72 -2.88 -13.05
CA LYS A 257 16.79 -2.00 -13.51
C LYS A 257 17.65 -2.72 -14.56
N PRO A 258 17.90 -2.14 -15.74
CA PRO A 258 18.82 -2.73 -16.72
C PRO A 258 20.19 -3.07 -16.13
N GLU A 259 20.90 -4.03 -16.80
CA GLU A 259 22.27 -4.37 -16.46
C GLU A 259 23.24 -3.19 -16.69
#